data_641dd56ea856285e0fc78a8643a0bd0c
#
_entry.id   641dd56ea856285e0fc78a8643a0bd0c
#
_cell.length_a   1.000
_cell.length_b   1.000
_cell.length_c   1.000
_cell.angle_alpha   90.00
_cell.angle_beta   90.00
_cell.angle_gamma   90.00
#
_symmetry.space_group_name_H-M   'P 1'
#
loop_
_entity.id
_entity.type
_entity.pdbx_description
1 polymer ?
#
loop_
_entity_poly.entity_id
_entity_poly.type
_entity_poly.pdbx_seq_one_letter_code
_entity_poly.pdbx_strand_id
1 'polypeptide(L)'
;MLQLVLNQTLKLKLFKNNVTPGETDTEATYTEATFTGYAEKSLTYGHWGFTPGGPTVGLYDTAQDFTSSADQTAEPIYGYYVVQASDGKLLWAERFSDAPNNVTNNGDIIRITPRITLE
;
A
#
# COMPACT_ATOMS: atom_id res chain seq x y z
N MET A 1 -19.15 -7.84 -4.44
CA MET A 1 -18.53 -7.39 -3.19
C MET A 1 -17.23 -6.63 -3.44
N LEU A 2 -16.30 -7.19 -4.22
CA LEU A 2 -15.03 -6.52 -4.53
C LEU A 2 -15.26 -5.16 -5.18
N GLN A 3 -16.18 -5.04 -6.12
CA GLN A 3 -16.47 -3.77 -6.78
C GLN A 3 -16.99 -2.70 -5.83
N LEU A 4 -17.73 -3.09 -4.78
CA LEU A 4 -18.21 -2.13 -3.78
C LEU A 4 -17.06 -1.53 -2.98
N VAL A 5 -16.03 -2.32 -2.70
CA VAL A 5 -14.83 -1.84 -2.00
C VAL A 5 -14.03 -0.91 -2.90
N LEU A 6 -13.87 -1.26 -4.19
CA LEU A 6 -12.99 -0.56 -5.11
C LEU A 6 -13.66 0.57 -5.89
N ASN A 7 -14.99 0.79 -5.75
CA ASN A 7 -15.66 1.85 -6.48
C ASN A 7 -15.57 3.22 -5.80
N GLN A 8 -14.58 3.40 -4.96
CA GLN A 8 -14.29 4.65 -4.26
C GLN A 8 -12.79 4.91 -4.32
N THR A 9 -12.40 6.14 -4.00
CA THR A 9 -10.98 6.47 -3.94
C THR A 9 -10.38 5.85 -2.68
N LEU A 10 -9.29 5.16 -2.86
CA LEU A 10 -8.51 4.55 -1.77
C LEU A 10 -7.18 5.26 -1.65
N LYS A 11 -6.54 5.12 -0.49
CA LYS A 11 -5.19 5.64 -0.26
C LYS A 11 -4.25 4.48 -0.01
N LEU A 12 -3.17 4.43 -0.77
CA LEU A 12 -2.08 3.48 -0.60
C LEU A 12 -0.97 4.13 0.19
N LYS A 13 -0.59 3.48 1.29
CA LYS A 13 0.44 3.99 2.21
C LYS A 13 1.46 2.90 2.49
N LEU A 14 2.66 3.31 2.87
CA LEU A 14 3.71 2.40 3.30
C LEU A 14 3.81 2.44 4.82
N PHE A 15 4.16 1.31 5.46
CA PHE A 15 4.41 1.31 6.90
C PHE A 15 5.85 0.96 7.22
N LYS A 16 6.37 1.62 8.25
CA LYS A 16 7.78 1.50 8.67
C LYS A 16 7.97 0.81 10.00
N ASN A 17 6.90 0.35 10.62
CA ASN A 17 7.01 -0.42 11.86
C ASN A 17 7.01 -1.91 11.57
N ASN A 18 7.70 -2.69 12.41
CA ASN A 18 7.87 -4.14 12.22
C ASN A 18 6.66 -4.87 12.75
N VAL A 19 5.60 -4.92 11.95
CA VAL A 19 4.36 -5.62 12.31
C VAL A 19 3.95 -6.56 11.19
N THR A 20 3.25 -7.63 11.55
CA THR A 20 2.65 -8.56 10.58
C THR A 20 1.15 -8.30 10.55
N PRO A 21 0.56 -8.06 9.36
CA PRO A 21 -0.87 -7.77 9.25
C PRO A 21 -1.74 -8.86 9.88
N GLY A 22 -2.78 -8.44 10.57
CA GLY A 22 -3.75 -9.31 11.24
C GLY A 22 -5.17 -8.82 11.04
N GLU A 23 -6.15 -9.69 11.27
CA GLU A 23 -7.55 -9.41 10.96
C GLU A 23 -8.16 -8.30 11.82
N THR A 24 -7.63 -8.07 13.01
CA THR A 24 -8.16 -7.06 13.91
C THR A 24 -7.44 -5.71 13.80
N ASP A 25 -6.54 -5.57 12.85
CA ASP A 25 -5.76 -4.35 12.69
C ASP A 25 -6.63 -3.19 12.22
N THR A 26 -6.21 -1.99 12.60
CA THR A 26 -6.79 -0.74 12.14
C THR A 26 -5.68 0.12 11.52
N GLU A 27 -6.03 1.27 10.98
CA GLU A 27 -5.02 2.20 10.45
C GLU A 27 -3.97 2.53 11.51
N ALA A 28 -4.38 2.65 12.77
CA ALA A 28 -3.48 2.98 13.87
C ALA A 28 -2.44 1.89 14.18
N THR A 29 -2.65 0.66 13.71
CA THR A 29 -1.68 -0.44 13.86
C THR A 29 -0.39 -0.15 13.09
N TYR A 30 -0.47 0.64 12.03
CA TYR A 30 0.64 0.90 11.11
C TYR A 30 1.19 2.30 11.31
N THR A 31 2.52 2.40 11.34
CA THR A 31 3.20 3.70 11.36
C THR A 31 3.57 4.06 9.93
N GLU A 32 2.96 5.11 9.42
CA GLU A 32 3.17 5.53 8.03
C GLU A 32 4.61 5.97 7.81
N ALA A 33 5.15 5.67 6.62
CA ALA A 33 6.48 6.08 6.22
C ALA A 33 6.61 7.61 6.23
N THR A 34 7.84 8.09 6.49
CA THR A 34 8.12 9.53 6.60
C THR A 34 9.39 9.94 5.86
N PHE A 35 9.95 9.07 5.02
CA PHE A 35 11.18 9.42 4.30
C PHE A 35 10.96 10.62 3.37
N THR A 36 12.04 11.35 3.09
CA THR A 36 11.96 12.56 2.26
C THR A 36 11.46 12.20 0.86
N GLY A 37 10.38 12.85 0.43
CA GLY A 37 9.73 12.56 -0.86
C GLY A 37 8.57 11.59 -0.75
N TYR A 38 8.37 10.95 0.40
CA TYR A 38 7.21 10.07 0.59
C TYR A 38 5.91 10.87 0.56
N ALA A 39 4.92 10.34 -0.17
CA ALA A 39 3.55 10.82 -0.13
C ALA A 39 2.63 9.64 -0.44
N GLU A 40 1.49 9.59 0.24
CA GLU A 40 0.48 8.57 -0.04
C GLU A 40 0.01 8.65 -1.48
N LYS A 41 -0.46 7.53 -2.03
CA LYS A 41 -0.97 7.48 -3.40
C LYS A 41 -2.47 7.29 -3.40
N SER A 42 -3.15 7.98 -4.32
CA SER A 42 -4.60 7.80 -4.52
C SER A 42 -4.82 6.70 -5.55
N LEU A 43 -5.70 5.75 -5.21
CA LEU A 43 -6.09 4.67 -6.11
C LEU A 43 -7.54 4.91 -6.51
N THR A 44 -7.79 5.08 -7.81
CA THR A 44 -9.12 5.40 -8.32
C THR A 44 -9.77 4.18 -8.97
N TYR A 45 -11.08 4.11 -8.91
CA TYR A 45 -11.83 2.92 -9.32
C TYR A 45 -11.56 2.49 -10.76
N GLY A 46 -11.50 3.43 -11.70
CA GLY A 46 -11.37 3.10 -13.13
C GLY A 46 -10.07 2.38 -13.51
N HIS A 47 -9.10 2.30 -12.62
CA HIS A 47 -7.81 1.66 -12.88
C HIS A 47 -7.74 0.20 -12.41
N TRP A 48 -8.79 -0.31 -11.77
CA TRP A 48 -8.81 -1.69 -11.31
C TRP A 48 -9.29 -2.63 -12.41
N GLY A 49 -8.52 -3.69 -12.67
CA GLY A 49 -8.92 -4.78 -13.54
C GLY A 49 -9.28 -6.01 -12.70
N PHE A 50 -10.30 -6.73 -13.09
CA PHE A 50 -10.80 -7.90 -12.36
C PHE A 50 -10.63 -9.17 -13.18
N THR A 51 -10.12 -10.23 -12.54
CA THR A 51 -9.98 -11.55 -13.15
C THR A 51 -11.07 -12.46 -12.56
N PRO A 52 -12.08 -12.84 -13.37
CA PRO A 52 -13.17 -13.70 -12.89
C PRO A 52 -12.75 -15.16 -12.82
N GLY A 53 -13.52 -15.96 -12.07
CA GLY A 53 -13.29 -17.39 -11.92
C GLY A 53 -12.34 -17.70 -10.77
N GLY A 54 -12.67 -18.73 -9.93
CA GLY A 54 -11.90 -19.00 -8.71
C GLY A 54 -11.96 -17.84 -7.77
N PRO A 55 -10.90 -17.52 -7.01
CA PRO A 55 -10.88 -16.26 -6.27
C PRO A 55 -10.88 -15.08 -7.25
N THR A 56 -11.69 -14.06 -6.96
CA THR A 56 -11.69 -12.83 -7.76
C THR A 56 -10.47 -11.99 -7.39
N VAL A 57 -9.67 -11.65 -8.39
CA VAL A 57 -8.47 -10.84 -8.21
C VAL A 57 -8.69 -9.47 -8.82
N GLY A 58 -8.50 -8.42 -8.01
CA GLY A 58 -8.46 -7.04 -8.49
C GLY A 58 -7.00 -6.59 -8.55
N LEU A 59 -6.57 -6.12 -9.71
CA LEU A 59 -5.21 -5.65 -9.94
C LEU A 59 -5.27 -4.22 -10.45
N TYR A 60 -4.53 -3.32 -9.80
CA TYR A 60 -4.41 -1.95 -10.25
C TYR A 60 -3.52 -1.89 -11.49
N ASP A 61 -3.91 -1.10 -12.50
CA ASP A 61 -3.25 -1.12 -13.81
C ASP A 61 -1.88 -0.43 -13.83
N THR A 62 -1.57 0.39 -12.82
CA THR A 62 -0.35 1.17 -12.78
C THR A 62 0.38 0.92 -11.47
N ALA A 63 1.65 0.52 -11.56
CA ALA A 63 2.51 0.42 -10.38
C ALA A 63 2.68 1.81 -9.75
N GLN A 64 2.70 1.85 -8.41
CA GLN A 64 2.85 3.09 -7.66
C GLN A 64 4.27 3.15 -7.11
N ASP A 65 5.01 4.19 -7.48
CA ASP A 65 6.39 4.38 -7.07
C ASP A 65 6.46 5.42 -5.96
N PHE A 66 7.05 5.03 -4.82
CA PHE A 66 7.35 5.93 -3.72
C PHE A 66 8.86 6.21 -3.79
N THR A 67 9.24 7.43 -4.19
CA THR A 67 10.63 7.76 -4.50
C THR A 67 11.20 8.71 -3.46
N SER A 68 12.38 8.34 -2.94
CA SER A 68 13.14 9.24 -2.07
C SER A 68 13.70 10.41 -2.87
N SER A 69 13.56 11.62 -2.36
CA SER A 69 14.05 12.83 -3.02
C SER A 69 15.34 13.38 -2.42
N ALA A 70 15.93 12.67 -1.46
CA ALA A 70 17.20 13.08 -0.83
C ALA A 70 17.88 11.90 -0.16
N ASP A 71 19.20 12.00 0.03
CA ASP A 71 19.93 11.07 0.89
C ASP A 71 19.49 11.30 2.33
N GLN A 72 19.36 10.23 3.09
CA GLN A 72 18.86 10.31 4.46
C GLN A 72 19.29 9.10 5.27
N THR A 73 19.07 9.17 6.60
CA THR A 73 19.21 7.99 7.46
C THR A 73 18.25 6.91 7.00
N ALA A 74 18.73 5.68 6.89
CA ALA A 74 17.93 4.56 6.40
C ALA A 74 16.59 4.46 7.13
N GLU A 75 15.50 4.46 6.37
CA GLU A 75 14.16 4.23 6.91
C GLU A 75 13.70 2.85 6.45
N PRO A 76 13.45 1.91 7.38
CA PRO A 76 13.00 0.57 7.01
C PRO A 76 11.52 0.60 6.62
N ILE A 77 11.19 0.04 5.46
CA ILE A 77 9.81 -0.10 5.00
C ILE A 77 9.45 -1.57 5.01
N TYR A 78 8.41 -1.92 5.75
CA TYR A 78 8.03 -3.32 5.99
C TYR A 78 6.91 -3.82 5.10
N GLY A 79 6.10 -2.91 4.55
CA GLY A 79 4.99 -3.29 3.69
C GLY A 79 4.12 -2.10 3.33
N TYR A 80 2.91 -2.40 2.86
CA TYR A 80 1.95 -1.36 2.51
C TYR A 80 0.59 -1.64 3.12
N TYR A 81 -0.24 -0.61 3.22
CA TYR A 81 -1.62 -0.76 3.65
C TYR A 81 -2.52 0.20 2.85
N VAL A 82 -3.80 -0.15 2.75
CA VAL A 82 -4.77 0.59 1.97
C VAL A 82 -5.94 0.96 2.84
N VAL A 83 -6.32 2.24 2.80
CA VAL A 83 -7.41 2.79 3.58
C VAL A 83 -8.42 3.47 2.67
N GLN A 84 -9.66 3.61 3.15
CA GLN A 84 -10.66 4.44 2.46
C GLN A 84 -10.28 5.91 2.60
N ALA A 85 -10.31 6.64 1.48
CA ALA A 85 -9.97 8.07 1.52
C ALA A 85 -10.97 8.88 2.34
N SER A 86 -12.24 8.44 2.41
CA SER A 86 -13.31 9.20 3.05
C SER A 86 -13.21 9.19 4.57
N ASP A 87 -12.78 8.09 5.19
CA ASP A 87 -12.82 7.93 6.65
C ASP A 87 -11.56 7.30 7.26
N GLY A 88 -10.59 6.93 6.42
CA GLY A 88 -9.35 6.31 6.90
C GLY A 88 -9.48 4.86 7.32
N LYS A 89 -10.63 4.23 7.07
CA LYS A 89 -10.84 2.82 7.47
C LYS A 89 -9.86 1.90 6.74
N LEU A 90 -9.15 1.06 7.50
CA LEU A 90 -8.23 0.08 6.93
C LEU A 90 -9.00 -0.98 6.16
N LEU A 91 -8.60 -1.22 4.91
CA LEU A 91 -9.21 -2.24 4.06
C LEU A 91 -8.36 -3.50 3.98
N TRP A 92 -7.06 -3.36 3.73
CA TRP A 92 -6.12 -4.49 3.79
C TRP A 92 -4.69 -3.97 3.91
N ALA A 93 -3.79 -4.89 4.27
CA ALA A 93 -2.35 -4.60 4.38
C ALA A 93 -1.57 -5.83 4.01
N GLU A 94 -0.32 -5.61 3.57
CA GLU A 94 0.56 -6.71 3.18
C GLU A 94 1.99 -6.39 3.58
N ARG A 95 2.67 -7.38 4.18
CA ARG A 95 4.08 -7.28 4.52
C ARG A 95 4.92 -7.82 3.37
N PHE A 96 6.01 -7.12 3.02
CA PHE A 96 6.94 -7.61 2.01
C PHE A 96 7.61 -8.90 2.48
N SER A 97 7.77 -9.84 1.56
CA SER A 97 8.44 -11.12 1.88
C SER A 97 9.91 -10.92 2.22
N ASP A 98 10.52 -9.86 1.73
CA ASP A 98 11.93 -9.51 1.96
C ASP A 98 12.10 -8.32 2.91
N ALA A 99 11.07 -8.00 3.70
CA ALA A 99 11.10 -6.86 4.61
C ALA A 99 12.26 -6.96 5.62
N PRO A 100 12.86 -5.83 6.02
CA PRO A 100 12.55 -4.49 5.57
C PRO A 100 13.30 -4.08 4.30
N ASN A 101 12.71 -3.19 3.52
CA ASN A 101 13.39 -2.53 2.41
C ASN A 101 13.75 -1.12 2.86
N ASN A 102 15.05 -0.84 2.95
CA ASN A 102 15.53 0.43 3.48
C ASN A 102 15.55 1.51 2.40
N VAL A 103 15.05 2.69 2.74
CA VAL A 103 15.14 3.89 1.91
C VAL A 103 16.25 4.76 2.48
N THR A 104 17.32 4.96 1.71
CA THR A 104 18.54 5.63 2.20
C THR A 104 19.00 6.74 1.26
N ASN A 105 18.97 6.48 -0.05
CA ASN A 105 19.58 7.37 -1.04
C ASN A 105 18.54 8.11 -1.85
N ASN A 106 18.91 9.31 -2.32
CA ASN A 106 18.11 10.03 -3.31
C ASN A 106 17.89 9.11 -4.52
N GLY A 107 16.63 8.94 -4.91
CA GLY A 107 16.27 8.10 -6.04
C GLY A 107 15.88 6.67 -5.67
N ASP A 108 16.03 6.26 -4.39
CA ASP A 108 15.54 4.95 -3.97
C ASP A 108 14.02 4.89 -4.15
N ILE A 109 13.54 3.76 -4.66
CA ILE A 109 12.12 3.58 -4.99
C ILE A 109 11.58 2.35 -4.30
N ILE A 110 10.41 2.51 -3.66
CA ILE A 110 9.55 1.39 -3.25
C ILE A 110 8.40 1.34 -4.26
N ARG A 111 8.32 0.25 -5.02
CA ARG A 111 7.28 0.10 -6.06
C ARG A 111 6.24 -0.91 -5.61
N ILE A 112 4.98 -0.50 -5.65
CA ILE A 112 3.83 -1.33 -5.27
C ILE A 112 2.88 -1.43 -6.45
N THR A 113 2.51 -2.65 -6.84
CA THR A 113 1.38 -2.87 -7.73
C THR A 113 0.22 -3.36 -6.87
N PRO A 114 -0.75 -2.49 -6.57
CA PRO A 114 -1.83 -2.85 -5.65
C PRO A 114 -2.64 -4.04 -6.17
N ARG A 115 -2.93 -4.98 -5.28
CA ARG A 115 -3.65 -6.19 -5.62
C ARG A 115 -4.50 -6.62 -4.42
N ILE A 116 -5.72 -7.05 -4.71
CA ILE A 116 -6.59 -7.64 -3.69
C ILE A 116 -7.20 -8.94 -4.26
N THR A 117 -7.31 -9.96 -3.40
CA THR A 117 -7.92 -11.24 -3.76
C THR A 117 -9.07 -11.51 -2.81
N LEU A 118 -10.24 -11.80 -3.36
CA LEU A 118 -11.43 -12.21 -2.60
C LEU A 118 -11.84 -13.60 -3.02
N GLU A 119 -12.08 -14.45 -2.06
CA GLU A 119 -12.52 -15.83 -2.27
C GLU A 119 -14.04 -15.96 -2.19
#